data_e77fb6240cb4a84c332c1a47fab92c5c
#
_entry.id   e77fb6240cb4a84c332c1a47fab92c5c
#
_cell.length_a   1.000
_cell.length_b   1.000
_cell.length_c   1.000
_cell.angle_alpha   90.00
_cell.angle_beta   90.00
_cell.angle_gamma   90.00
#
_symmetry.space_group_name_H-M   'P 1'
#
loop_
_entity.id
_entity.type
_entity.pdbx_description
1 polymer ?
#
loop_
_entity_poly.entity_id
_entity_poly.type
_entity_poly.pdbx_seq_one_letter_code
_entity_poly.pdbx_strand_id
1 'polypeptide(L)'
;MAAAAQGAGRLGRSPGGPDQRGAEGGVADTRGHGLDADEGSALVEAIVVIAVLLLPLLWVATSLIRVEAASFAVRSAAREAARTYVTAPSSGAGSVRANVAARLAFEDQRSPVGTATITCTASPCLTPGAQVSATARTSVGLPFVPRWLSGSAGLEIHLSSRHVEKVEQYGGQR
;
A
#
# COMPACT_ATOMS: atom_id res chain seq x y z
N MET A 1 -29.78 15.70 55.27
CA MET A 1 -30.95 16.61 55.28
C MET A 1 -31.87 16.07 54.21
N ALA A 2 -32.81 15.24 54.65
CA ALA A 2 -34.22 15.56 54.96
C ALA A 2 -35.02 15.72 53.68
N ALA A 3 -36.11 15.12 53.36
CA ALA A 3 -37.14 14.29 53.94
C ALA A 3 -38.19 14.14 52.83
N ALA A 4 -38.69 12.94 52.54
CA ALA A 4 -39.96 12.41 53.07
C ALA A 4 -41.23 13.12 52.55
N ALA A 5 -42.13 12.34 51.98
CA ALA A 5 -43.53 12.06 52.40
C ALA A 5 -44.30 11.55 51.17
N GLN A 6 -44.78 10.31 51.09
CA GLN A 6 -46.02 9.74 51.67
C GLN A 6 -47.30 10.41 51.19
N GLY A 7 -48.16 9.65 50.55
CA GLY A 7 -49.51 9.95 50.21
C GLY A 7 -50.31 8.76 49.72
N ALA A 8 -50.89 8.05 50.66
CA ALA A 8 -51.77 6.91 50.48
C ALA A 8 -53.20 7.31 50.19
N GLY A 9 -54.01 6.40 49.70
CA GLY A 9 -55.48 6.42 49.74
C GLY A 9 -56.12 6.15 48.39
N ARG A 10 -57.02 5.34 48.16
CA ARG A 10 -57.98 4.53 48.93
C ARG A 10 -58.75 3.65 47.95
N LEU A 11 -58.96 2.49 48.37
CA LEU A 11 -60.03 1.56 48.12
C LEU A 11 -61.36 2.12 47.53
N GLY A 12 -61.79 1.44 46.50
CA GLY A 12 -63.20 1.50 46.05
C GLY A 12 -63.57 0.13 45.44
N ARG A 13 -64.39 -0.55 46.19
CA ARG A 13 -64.84 -1.93 46.02
C ARG A 13 -66.24 -1.92 45.41
N SER A 14 -66.51 -2.92 44.57
CA SER A 14 -67.73 -3.72 44.38
C SER A 14 -68.80 -3.24 43.40
N PRO A 15 -69.77 -4.10 43.13
CA PRO A 15 -69.64 -5.42 42.45
C PRO A 15 -70.72 -5.56 41.35
N GLY A 16 -70.70 -6.71 40.67
CA GLY A 16 -71.97 -7.28 40.25
C GLY A 16 -72.23 -7.46 38.79
N GLY A 17 -72.30 -8.72 38.47
CA GLY A 17 -73.30 -9.27 37.63
C GLY A 17 -72.96 -9.69 36.20
N PRO A 18 -73.67 -10.69 35.80
CA PRO A 18 -73.03 -11.80 35.08
C PRO A 18 -73.41 -11.87 33.60
N ASP A 19 -72.73 -12.82 32.93
CA ASP A 19 -73.14 -13.50 31.71
C ASP A 19 -73.38 -12.68 30.45
N GLN A 20 -72.53 -12.98 29.44
CA GLN A 20 -73.02 -13.54 28.20
C GLN A 20 -71.92 -14.17 27.40
N ARG A 21 -72.18 -15.43 27.07
CA ARG A 21 -71.55 -16.28 26.12
C ARG A 21 -71.47 -15.60 24.76
N GLY A 22 -70.35 -15.71 24.10
CA GLY A 22 -70.14 -15.40 22.71
C GLY A 22 -68.87 -16.06 22.29
N ALA A 23 -69.04 -17.30 21.84
CA ALA A 23 -68.01 -18.01 21.06
C ALA A 23 -67.77 -17.19 19.80
N GLU A 24 -66.51 -17.09 19.44
CA GLU A 24 -66.03 -17.29 18.08
C GLU A 24 -64.54 -16.87 18.04
N GLY A 25 -63.76 -17.76 17.83
CA GLY A 25 -62.64 -18.02 17.02
C GLY A 25 -61.93 -16.80 16.41
N GLY A 26 -61.07 -16.18 17.15
CA GLY A 26 -60.00 -15.36 16.61
C GLY A 26 -58.73 -16.19 16.68
N VAL A 27 -58.46 -16.95 15.64
CA VAL A 27 -57.13 -17.49 15.37
C VAL A 27 -56.19 -16.28 15.37
N ALA A 28 -55.49 -16.08 16.47
CA ALA A 28 -54.35 -15.21 16.46
C ALA A 28 -53.37 -15.81 15.43
N ASP A 29 -53.43 -15.27 14.26
CA ASP A 29 -52.41 -15.41 13.24
C ASP A 29 -51.13 -14.83 13.83
N THR A 30 -50.42 -15.68 14.55
CA THR A 30 -49.00 -15.50 14.81
C THR A 30 -48.31 -15.67 13.46
N ARG A 31 -48.44 -14.66 12.63
CA ARG A 31 -47.42 -14.40 11.61
C ARG A 31 -46.13 -14.21 12.36
N GLY A 32 -45.51 -15.32 12.66
CA GLY A 32 -44.11 -15.33 12.99
C GLY A 32 -43.42 -14.53 11.91
N HIS A 33 -42.87 -13.42 12.30
CA HIS A 33 -41.93 -12.69 11.49
C HIS A 33 -40.78 -13.66 11.15
N GLY A 34 -40.91 -14.27 9.99
CA GLY A 34 -39.77 -14.93 9.34
C GLY A 34 -38.81 -13.87 8.77
N LEU A 35 -38.38 -12.96 9.63
CA LEU A 35 -37.50 -11.84 9.22
C LEU A 35 -36.01 -12.18 9.42
N ASP A 36 -35.69 -13.31 10.07
CA ASP A 36 -34.32 -13.54 10.51
C ASP A 36 -33.43 -14.24 9.43
N ALA A 37 -34.03 -14.84 8.43
CA ALA A 37 -33.27 -15.54 7.39
C ALA A 37 -32.84 -14.62 6.24
N ASP A 38 -33.63 -13.61 5.90
CA ASP A 38 -33.36 -12.71 4.78
C ASP A 38 -32.41 -11.55 5.19
N GLU A 39 -32.46 -11.08 6.43
CA GLU A 39 -31.57 -10.04 6.92
C GLU A 39 -30.13 -10.52 7.02
N GLY A 40 -29.91 -11.79 7.41
CA GLY A 40 -28.57 -12.41 7.42
C GLY A 40 -28.00 -12.58 6.03
N SER A 41 -28.82 -12.90 5.04
CA SER A 41 -28.43 -13.07 3.64
C SER A 41 -27.97 -11.74 3.01
N ALA A 42 -28.72 -10.66 3.23
CA ALA A 42 -28.37 -9.34 2.71
C ALA A 42 -27.06 -8.80 3.29
N LEU A 43 -26.78 -9.07 4.57
CA LEU A 43 -25.52 -8.66 5.19
C LEU A 43 -24.32 -9.43 4.60
N VAL A 44 -24.45 -10.74 4.42
CA VAL A 44 -23.41 -11.57 3.80
C VAL A 44 -23.15 -11.13 2.36
N GLU A 45 -24.21 -10.88 1.59
CA GLU A 45 -24.09 -10.39 0.23
C GLU A 45 -23.39 -9.03 0.18
N ALA A 46 -23.75 -8.10 1.06
CA ALA A 46 -23.10 -6.80 1.15
C ALA A 46 -21.60 -6.93 1.48
N ILE A 47 -21.23 -7.80 2.41
CA ILE A 47 -19.82 -8.06 2.75
C ILE A 47 -19.06 -8.64 1.56
N VAL A 48 -19.66 -9.60 0.86
CA VAL A 48 -19.02 -10.21 -0.33
C VAL A 48 -18.83 -9.18 -1.44
N VAL A 49 -19.83 -8.35 -1.73
CA VAL A 49 -19.73 -7.28 -2.74
C VAL A 49 -18.64 -6.29 -2.36
N ILE A 50 -18.60 -5.85 -1.10
CA ILE A 50 -17.56 -4.94 -0.60
C ILE A 50 -16.18 -5.58 -0.72
N ALA A 51 -16.02 -6.84 -0.32
CA ALA A 51 -14.75 -7.55 -0.40
C ALA A 51 -14.26 -7.69 -1.85
N VAL A 52 -15.15 -8.06 -2.78
CA VAL A 52 -14.85 -8.20 -4.21
C VAL A 52 -14.41 -6.87 -4.84
N LEU A 53 -14.93 -5.74 -4.36
CA LEU A 53 -14.53 -4.41 -4.84
C LEU A 53 -13.26 -3.90 -4.14
N LEU A 54 -13.16 -4.06 -2.82
CA LEU A 54 -12.04 -3.50 -2.06
C LEU A 54 -10.74 -4.27 -2.26
N LEU A 55 -10.78 -5.60 -2.38
CA LEU A 55 -9.57 -6.41 -2.56
C LEU A 55 -8.78 -6.03 -3.83
N PRO A 56 -9.39 -5.96 -5.02
CA PRO A 56 -8.64 -5.53 -6.20
C PRO A 56 -8.18 -4.08 -6.11
N LEU A 57 -8.97 -3.18 -5.51
CA LEU A 57 -8.55 -1.79 -5.32
C LEU A 57 -7.32 -1.70 -4.40
N LEU A 58 -7.32 -2.42 -3.29
CA LEU A 58 -6.18 -2.50 -2.37
C LEU A 58 -4.94 -3.09 -3.06
N TRP A 59 -5.15 -4.12 -3.90
CA TRP A 59 -4.06 -4.71 -4.67
C TRP A 59 -3.45 -3.71 -5.66
N VAL A 60 -4.26 -2.97 -6.40
CA VAL A 60 -3.78 -1.92 -7.32
C VAL A 60 -3.03 -0.84 -6.55
N ALA A 61 -3.58 -0.36 -5.43
CA ALA A 61 -2.95 0.66 -4.62
C ALA A 61 -1.58 0.22 -4.08
N THR A 62 -1.48 -1.00 -3.54
CA THR A 62 -0.20 -1.54 -3.03
C THR A 62 0.82 -1.77 -4.14
N SER A 63 0.38 -2.18 -5.32
CA SER A 63 1.25 -2.35 -6.48
C SER A 63 1.81 -1.02 -6.98
N LEU A 64 0.96 0.02 -7.03
CA LEU A 64 1.36 1.36 -7.43
C LEU A 64 2.41 1.96 -6.48
N ILE A 65 2.20 1.84 -5.17
CA ILE A 65 3.15 2.31 -4.15
C ILE A 65 4.54 1.66 -4.34
N ARG A 66 4.59 0.36 -4.63
CA ARG A 66 5.86 -0.35 -4.88
C ARG A 66 6.58 0.14 -6.13
N VAL A 67 5.86 0.34 -7.22
CA VAL A 67 6.42 0.85 -8.48
C VAL A 67 6.93 2.28 -8.29
N GLU A 68 6.18 3.11 -7.58
CA GLU A 68 6.57 4.48 -7.28
C GLU A 68 7.84 4.54 -6.42
N ALA A 69 7.91 3.77 -5.32
CA ALA A 69 9.11 3.66 -4.50
C ALA A 69 10.33 3.23 -5.33
N ALA A 70 10.19 2.22 -6.17
CA ALA A 70 11.28 1.77 -7.05
C ALA A 70 11.67 2.81 -8.10
N SER A 71 10.73 3.63 -8.58
CA SER A 71 11.03 4.72 -9.52
C SER A 71 11.86 5.84 -8.86
N PHE A 72 11.60 6.14 -7.60
CA PHE A 72 12.44 7.05 -6.80
C PHE A 72 13.80 6.43 -6.52
N ALA A 73 13.85 5.15 -6.20
CA ALA A 73 15.10 4.43 -5.92
C ALA A 73 16.07 4.47 -7.11
N VAL A 74 15.60 4.16 -8.34
CA VAL A 74 16.47 4.19 -9.53
C VAL A 74 16.98 5.59 -9.85
N ARG A 75 16.17 6.63 -9.61
CA ARG A 75 16.59 8.03 -9.83
C ARG A 75 17.65 8.45 -8.81
N SER A 76 17.42 8.13 -7.53
CA SER A 76 18.38 8.41 -6.47
C SER A 76 19.68 7.64 -6.67
N ALA A 77 19.59 6.33 -6.96
CA ALA A 77 20.74 5.48 -7.22
C ALA A 77 21.59 5.96 -8.40
N ALA A 78 20.96 6.37 -9.50
CA ALA A 78 21.67 6.90 -10.65
C ALA A 78 22.42 8.20 -10.32
N ARG A 79 21.76 9.11 -9.57
CA ARG A 79 22.36 10.39 -9.15
C ARG A 79 23.54 10.19 -8.20
N GLU A 80 23.33 9.41 -7.13
CA GLU A 80 24.37 9.17 -6.15
C GLU A 80 25.56 8.41 -6.72
N ALA A 81 25.30 7.42 -7.61
CA ALA A 81 26.36 6.70 -8.31
C ALA A 81 27.20 7.64 -9.18
N ALA A 82 26.59 8.51 -9.98
CA ALA A 82 27.32 9.45 -10.82
C ALA A 82 28.16 10.43 -9.99
N ARG A 83 27.54 11.02 -8.95
CA ARG A 83 28.19 11.99 -8.07
C ARG A 83 29.38 11.41 -7.32
N THR A 84 29.22 10.23 -6.73
CA THR A 84 30.30 9.57 -5.98
C THR A 84 31.41 9.08 -6.88
N TYR A 85 31.10 8.77 -8.14
CA TYR A 85 32.10 8.40 -9.13
C TYR A 85 33.01 9.59 -9.49
N VAL A 86 32.42 10.75 -9.85
CA VAL A 86 33.20 11.91 -10.33
C VAL A 86 34.06 12.55 -9.25
N THR A 87 33.71 12.35 -7.97
CA THR A 87 34.48 12.85 -6.81
C THR A 87 35.55 11.86 -6.30
N ALA A 88 35.68 10.70 -6.96
CA ALA A 88 36.64 9.69 -6.54
C ALA A 88 38.06 10.01 -7.00
N PRO A 89 39.12 9.55 -6.26
CA PRO A 89 40.51 9.80 -6.60
C PRO A 89 41.00 8.98 -7.82
N SER A 90 40.27 7.92 -8.19
CA SER A 90 40.57 7.09 -9.35
C SER A 90 39.32 6.42 -9.88
N SER A 91 39.34 5.99 -11.14
CA SER A 91 38.20 5.28 -11.77
C SER A 91 37.85 3.98 -11.04
N GLY A 92 38.83 3.26 -10.51
CA GLY A 92 38.64 2.04 -9.74
C GLY A 92 37.91 2.33 -8.40
N ALA A 93 38.38 3.33 -7.65
CA ALA A 93 37.73 3.77 -6.42
C ALA A 93 36.35 4.35 -6.72
N GLY A 94 36.17 5.04 -7.84
CA GLY A 94 34.90 5.57 -8.32
C GLY A 94 33.87 4.48 -8.55
N SER A 95 34.24 3.40 -9.20
CA SER A 95 33.36 2.26 -9.45
C SER A 95 32.86 1.60 -8.16
N VAL A 96 33.75 1.41 -7.19
CA VAL A 96 33.40 0.84 -5.90
C VAL A 96 32.43 1.76 -5.14
N ARG A 97 32.77 3.05 -5.05
CA ARG A 97 31.92 4.04 -4.35
C ARG A 97 30.55 4.19 -5.01
N ALA A 98 30.50 4.23 -6.34
CA ALA A 98 29.26 4.35 -7.08
C ALA A 98 28.32 3.15 -6.84
N ASN A 99 28.86 1.94 -6.81
CA ASN A 99 28.07 0.74 -6.53
C ASN A 99 27.54 0.72 -5.10
N VAL A 100 28.36 1.12 -4.12
CA VAL A 100 27.93 1.22 -2.71
C VAL A 100 26.83 2.28 -2.57
N ALA A 101 27.03 3.46 -3.16
CA ALA A 101 26.05 4.56 -3.10
C ALA A 101 24.71 4.16 -3.76
N ALA A 102 24.77 3.51 -4.92
CA ALA A 102 23.57 3.02 -5.59
C ALA A 102 22.83 1.98 -4.74
N ARG A 103 23.55 1.05 -4.11
CA ARG A 103 22.95 0.03 -3.24
C ARG A 103 22.26 0.66 -2.05
N LEU A 104 22.91 1.61 -1.36
CA LEU A 104 22.32 2.34 -0.23
C LEU A 104 21.04 3.08 -0.66
N ALA A 105 21.04 3.70 -1.85
CA ALA A 105 19.86 4.40 -2.35
C ALA A 105 18.67 3.46 -2.62
N PHE A 106 18.90 2.21 -3.04
CA PHE A 106 17.85 1.20 -3.14
C PHE A 106 17.35 0.76 -1.77
N GLU A 107 18.25 0.54 -0.81
CA GLU A 107 17.91 0.13 0.55
C GLU A 107 17.08 1.21 1.28
N ASP A 108 17.44 2.48 1.14
CA ASP A 108 16.71 3.63 1.74
C ASP A 108 15.26 3.70 1.28
N GLN A 109 14.99 3.37 0.03
CA GLN A 109 13.65 3.34 -0.54
C GLN A 109 12.93 2.00 -0.33
N ARG A 110 13.53 1.06 0.40
CA ARG A 110 13.01 -0.32 0.56
C ARG A 110 12.66 -0.98 -0.76
N SER A 111 13.36 -0.60 -1.81
CA SER A 111 13.22 -1.16 -3.15
C SER A 111 14.08 -2.42 -3.31
N PRO A 112 13.72 -3.35 -4.20
CA PRO A 112 14.63 -4.43 -4.58
C PRO A 112 15.97 -3.86 -5.03
N VAL A 113 17.05 -4.49 -4.60
CA VAL A 113 18.41 -4.05 -4.95
C VAL A 113 18.59 -4.16 -6.46
N GLY A 114 18.97 -3.06 -7.08
CA GLY A 114 19.23 -2.95 -8.50
C GLY A 114 20.73 -2.92 -8.81
N THR A 115 21.03 -2.65 -10.06
CA THR A 115 22.40 -2.47 -10.58
C THR A 115 22.63 -1.06 -11.04
N ALA A 116 23.87 -0.56 -10.88
CA ALA A 116 24.29 0.71 -11.45
C ALA A 116 25.44 0.46 -12.44
N THR A 117 25.32 1.01 -13.63
CA THR A 117 26.35 0.92 -14.69
C THR A 117 26.87 2.31 -14.98
N ILE A 118 28.20 2.46 -14.99
CA ILE A 118 28.87 3.72 -15.30
C ILE A 118 29.40 3.67 -16.75
N THR A 119 29.18 4.76 -17.47
CA THR A 119 29.74 5.00 -18.80
C THR A 119 30.33 6.40 -18.87
N CYS A 120 31.42 6.57 -19.61
CA CYS A 120 32.17 7.82 -19.68
C CYS A 120 32.32 8.28 -21.12
N THR A 121 32.45 9.57 -21.35
CA THR A 121 32.72 10.15 -22.69
C THR A 121 34.21 10.22 -23.02
N ALA A 122 35.07 10.06 -22.03
CA ALA A 122 36.52 10.09 -22.21
C ALA A 122 37.22 8.90 -21.54
N SER A 123 38.43 8.61 -21.96
CA SER A 123 39.33 7.64 -21.34
C SER A 123 40.67 8.33 -21.04
N PRO A 124 41.07 8.42 -19.76
CA PRO A 124 40.39 7.93 -18.55
C PRO A 124 39.10 8.67 -18.22
N CYS A 125 38.15 7.97 -17.57
CA CYS A 125 36.82 8.51 -17.24
C CYS A 125 36.84 9.81 -16.42
N LEU A 126 37.81 9.99 -15.55
CA LEU A 126 37.94 11.16 -14.67
C LEU A 126 38.75 12.32 -15.32
N THR A 127 38.79 12.39 -16.65
CA THR A 127 39.38 13.50 -17.37
C THR A 127 38.57 14.79 -17.09
N PRO A 128 39.22 15.90 -16.70
CA PRO A 128 38.53 17.18 -16.45
C PRO A 128 37.64 17.59 -17.65
N GLY A 129 36.38 17.93 -17.37
CA GLY A 129 35.40 18.31 -18.37
C GLY A 129 34.67 17.14 -19.05
N ALA A 130 35.12 15.90 -18.85
CA ALA A 130 34.40 14.71 -19.32
C ALA A 130 33.05 14.54 -18.61
N GLN A 131 32.16 13.80 -19.28
CA GLN A 131 30.88 13.43 -18.72
C GLN A 131 30.88 11.96 -18.27
N VAL A 132 30.37 11.73 -17.07
CA VAL A 132 30.12 10.42 -16.50
C VAL A 132 28.62 10.20 -16.42
N SER A 133 28.14 9.10 -16.97
CA SER A 133 26.75 8.73 -16.95
C SER A 133 26.56 7.47 -16.13
N ALA A 134 25.75 7.55 -15.09
CA ALA A 134 25.30 6.39 -14.31
C ALA A 134 23.89 5.99 -14.74
N THR A 135 23.71 4.71 -15.03
CA THR A 135 22.40 4.12 -15.32
C THR A 135 22.08 3.10 -14.24
N ALA A 136 21.06 3.38 -13.44
CA ALA A 136 20.53 2.44 -12.44
C ALA A 136 19.33 1.68 -13.00
N ARG A 137 19.22 0.39 -12.68
CA ARG A 137 18.13 -0.50 -13.09
C ARG A 137 17.69 -1.37 -11.93
N THR A 138 16.38 -1.61 -11.83
CA THR A 138 15.80 -2.59 -10.92
C THR A 138 14.56 -3.22 -11.53
N SER A 139 14.08 -4.33 -10.98
CA SER A 139 12.79 -4.93 -11.33
C SER A 139 11.92 -5.05 -10.09
N VAL A 140 10.62 -4.82 -10.26
CA VAL A 140 9.62 -4.92 -9.20
C VAL A 140 8.60 -5.97 -9.59
N GLY A 141 8.53 -7.04 -8.79
CA GLY A 141 7.48 -8.04 -8.92
C GLY A 141 6.15 -7.52 -8.41
N LEU A 142 5.08 -7.73 -9.18
CA LEU A 142 3.73 -7.40 -8.75
C LEU A 142 3.23 -8.46 -7.76
N PRO A 143 2.76 -8.06 -6.57
CA PRO A 143 2.26 -8.98 -5.57
C PRO A 143 0.93 -9.62 -6.01
N PHE A 144 0.68 -10.85 -5.55
CA PHE A 144 -0.61 -11.54 -5.72
C PHE A 144 -1.07 -11.80 -7.16
N VAL A 145 -0.17 -11.76 -8.14
CA VAL A 145 -0.51 -12.18 -9.49
C VAL A 145 -0.59 -13.71 -9.52
N PRO A 146 -1.75 -14.30 -9.87
CA PRO A 146 -1.88 -15.74 -9.95
C PRO A 146 -0.92 -16.32 -11.00
N ARG A 147 -0.29 -17.45 -10.70
CA ARG A 147 0.69 -18.08 -11.59
C ARG A 147 0.14 -18.41 -12.99
N TRP A 148 -1.15 -18.67 -13.10
CA TRP A 148 -1.80 -18.93 -14.37
C TRP A 148 -1.87 -17.69 -15.28
N LEU A 149 -1.80 -16.46 -14.70
CA LEU A 149 -1.79 -15.20 -15.45
C LEU A 149 -0.36 -14.71 -15.74
N SER A 150 0.59 -14.99 -14.85
CA SER A 150 1.97 -14.51 -14.94
C SER A 150 2.93 -15.49 -15.62
N GLY A 151 2.48 -16.72 -15.88
CA GLY A 151 3.38 -17.78 -16.35
C GLY A 151 4.42 -18.16 -15.31
N SER A 152 5.51 -18.79 -15.76
CA SER A 152 6.61 -19.25 -14.88
C SER A 152 7.52 -18.12 -14.39
N ALA A 153 7.52 -16.97 -15.06
CA ALA A 153 8.47 -15.86 -14.80
C ALA A 153 7.96 -14.79 -13.82
N GLY A 154 6.66 -14.84 -13.45
CA GLY A 154 6.05 -13.73 -12.71
C GLY A 154 5.83 -12.49 -13.59
N LEU A 155 5.03 -11.55 -13.11
CA LEU A 155 4.87 -10.26 -13.76
C LEU A 155 5.78 -9.24 -13.09
N GLU A 156 6.82 -8.80 -13.79
CA GLU A 156 7.82 -7.85 -13.31
C GLU A 156 7.80 -6.57 -14.13
N ILE A 157 7.92 -5.44 -13.46
CA ILE A 157 8.09 -4.12 -14.08
C ILE A 157 9.55 -3.73 -13.97
N HIS A 158 10.21 -3.56 -15.12
CA HIS A 158 11.58 -3.09 -15.17
C HIS A 158 11.63 -1.57 -15.18
N LEU A 159 12.40 -1.02 -14.24
CA LEU A 159 12.60 0.41 -14.09
C LEU A 159 14.07 0.76 -14.31
N SER A 160 14.31 1.87 -15.01
CA SER A 160 15.65 2.39 -15.20
C SER A 160 15.66 3.92 -15.14
N SER A 161 16.77 4.45 -14.67
CA SER A 161 17.03 5.90 -14.68
C SER A 161 18.50 6.14 -15.04
N ARG A 162 18.72 7.23 -15.75
CA ARG A 162 20.07 7.68 -16.13
C ARG A 162 20.32 9.08 -15.60
N HIS A 163 21.50 9.29 -15.04
CA HIS A 163 21.97 10.60 -14.59
C HIS A 163 23.36 10.87 -15.14
N VAL A 164 23.63 12.12 -15.52
CA VAL A 164 24.90 12.54 -16.12
C VAL A 164 25.52 13.61 -15.25
N GLU A 165 26.76 13.40 -14.84
CA GLU A 165 27.57 14.36 -14.12
C GLU A 165 28.82 14.75 -14.91
N LYS A 166 29.32 15.96 -14.75
CA LYS A 166 30.58 16.43 -15.32
C LYS A 166 31.70 16.29 -14.31
N VAL A 167 32.86 15.83 -14.76
CA VAL A 167 34.08 15.87 -13.99
C VAL A 167 34.54 17.33 -13.89
N GLU A 168 34.74 17.82 -12.66
CA GLU A 168 35.14 19.20 -12.42
C GLU A 168 36.47 19.54 -13.13
N GLN A 169 36.50 20.70 -13.81
CA GLN A 169 37.69 21.15 -14.52
C GLN A 169 38.78 21.69 -13.59
N TYR A 170 38.40 22.12 -12.38
CA TYR A 170 39.28 22.81 -11.43
C TYR A 170 39.59 22.00 -10.17
N GLY A 171 39.09 20.77 -10.04
CA GLY A 171 39.26 19.90 -8.88
C GLY A 171 40.60 19.18 -8.77
N GLY A 172 41.51 19.36 -9.72
CA GLY A 172 42.73 18.57 -9.85
C GLY A 172 43.97 19.02 -9.03
N GLN A 173 43.80 19.97 -8.10
CA GLN A 173 44.94 20.46 -7.30
C GLN A 173 44.60 20.43 -5.80
N ARG A 174 44.49 19.24 -5.25
CA ARG A 174 44.62 19.03 -3.78
C ARG A 174 45.49 17.84 -3.51
#